data_aeacc426ab1c82aaeeb325579ea0b1fe
#
_entry.id   aeacc426ab1c82aaeeb325579ea0b1fe
#
_cell.length_a   1.000
_cell.length_b   1.000
_cell.length_c   1.000
_cell.angle_alpha   90.00
_cell.angle_beta   90.00
_cell.angle_gamma   90.00
#
_symmetry.space_group_name_H-M   'P 1'
#
loop_
_entity.id
_entity.type
_entity.pdbx_description
1 polymer ?
#
loop_
_entity_poly.entity_id
_entity_poly.type
_entity_poly.pdbx_seq_one_letter_code
_entity_poly.pdbx_strand_id
1 'polypeptide(L)'
;RSRHGRRHDGAVRVKPRVAFIPTGSELVPAGIKPRRGQNVDTNSLMCKHLLIEYGAEPVVFPLVHDDPVELERAFEAALATADVVVVNGGSALGEEDFNVKLVERRGQVVHHYIAAVPGRPLMLAVADGKPVVDLPGPTMAAYFGSEWCLQAITARILGIPLRRRPVVQRWGEPRRRASPRWRT
;
A
#
# COMPACT_ATOMS: atom_id res chain seq x y z
N ARG A 1 -17.09 50.47 12.55
CA ARG A 1 -17.26 49.84 11.23
C ARG A 1 -16.74 48.43 11.32
N SER A 2 -17.61 47.43 11.57
CA SER A 2 -17.28 46.02 11.63
C SER A 2 -17.06 45.51 10.21
N ARG A 3 -15.85 45.00 9.94
CA ARG A 3 -15.57 44.26 8.69
C ARG A 3 -16.23 42.89 8.82
N HIS A 4 -17.35 42.69 8.17
CA HIS A 4 -17.97 41.39 7.96
C HIS A 4 -17.02 40.58 7.08
N GLY A 5 -16.28 39.64 7.69
CA GLY A 5 -15.51 38.65 6.95
C GLY A 5 -16.49 37.82 6.12
N ARG A 6 -16.36 37.88 4.80
CA ARG A 6 -17.09 36.99 3.88
C ARG A 6 -16.63 35.56 4.21
N ARG A 7 -17.55 34.74 4.70
CA ARG A 7 -17.33 33.28 4.73
C ARG A 7 -17.28 32.85 3.27
N HIS A 8 -16.12 32.40 2.84
CA HIS A 8 -16.01 31.70 1.57
C HIS A 8 -16.44 30.26 1.84
N ASP A 9 -17.63 29.90 1.41
CA ASP A 9 -18.07 28.50 1.34
C ASP A 9 -17.28 27.82 0.23
N GLY A 10 -16.07 27.37 0.56
CA GLY A 10 -15.23 26.60 -0.34
C GLY A 10 -15.68 25.12 -0.33
N ALA A 11 -16.01 24.57 -1.49
CA ALA A 11 -16.21 23.13 -1.61
C ALA A 11 -14.89 22.40 -1.23
N VAL A 12 -14.93 21.59 -0.17
CA VAL A 12 -13.82 20.73 0.24
C VAL A 12 -14.08 19.31 -0.22
N ARG A 13 -13.05 18.64 -0.73
CA ARG A 13 -13.14 17.22 -1.09
C ARG A 13 -13.14 16.36 0.16
N VAL A 14 -14.01 15.36 0.17
CA VAL A 14 -14.04 14.35 1.21
C VAL A 14 -12.78 13.48 1.07
N LYS A 15 -12.19 13.10 2.20
CA LYS A 15 -11.04 12.19 2.21
C LYS A 15 -11.45 10.83 1.67
N PRO A 16 -10.71 10.24 0.72
CA PRO A 16 -11.01 8.90 0.26
C PRO A 16 -10.78 7.88 1.39
N ARG A 17 -11.71 6.96 1.52
CA ARG A 17 -11.58 5.82 2.43
C ARG A 17 -10.74 4.73 1.74
N VAL A 18 -9.67 4.31 2.39
CA VAL A 18 -8.76 3.29 1.87
C VAL A 18 -8.79 2.09 2.81
N ALA A 19 -9.36 0.99 2.35
CA ALA A 19 -9.34 -0.27 3.06
C ALA A 19 -7.95 -0.92 2.94
N PHE A 20 -7.40 -1.39 4.04
CA PHE A 20 -6.15 -2.14 4.09
C PHE A 20 -6.41 -3.51 4.70
N ILE A 21 -6.19 -4.56 3.93
CA ILE A 21 -6.40 -5.97 4.29
C ILE A 21 -5.04 -6.63 4.47
N PRO A 22 -4.55 -6.80 5.72
CA PRO A 22 -3.33 -7.55 5.97
C PRO A 22 -3.60 -9.05 5.83
N THR A 23 -2.76 -9.78 5.06
CA THR A 23 -2.90 -11.22 4.87
C THR A 23 -1.62 -11.96 5.20
N GLY A 24 -1.74 -13.13 5.77
CA GLY A 24 -0.63 -14.03 6.10
C GLY A 24 -0.91 -14.86 7.35
N SER A 25 -0.85 -16.17 7.21
CA SER A 25 -1.04 -17.10 8.35
C SER A 25 0.10 -17.07 9.37
N GLU A 26 1.26 -16.54 8.97
CA GLU A 26 2.42 -16.32 9.83
C GLU A 26 2.34 -15.05 10.67
N LEU A 27 1.37 -14.16 10.35
CA LEU A 27 1.31 -12.84 10.99
C LEU A 27 0.60 -12.90 12.34
N VAL A 28 1.08 -12.09 13.27
CA VAL A 28 0.41 -11.79 14.54
C VAL A 28 0.27 -10.29 14.72
N PRO A 29 -0.78 -9.80 15.41
CA PRO A 29 -0.98 -8.39 15.64
C PRO A 29 0.20 -7.73 16.38
N ALA A 30 0.43 -6.44 16.14
CA ALA A 30 1.39 -5.64 16.89
C ALA A 30 1.06 -5.68 18.39
N GLY A 31 2.09 -5.85 19.24
CA GLY A 31 1.94 -6.01 20.69
C GLY A 31 1.90 -7.47 21.15
N ILE A 32 1.73 -8.42 20.28
CA ILE A 32 1.80 -9.86 20.59
C ILE A 32 3.23 -10.34 20.36
N LYS A 33 3.78 -11.07 21.34
CA LYS A 33 5.11 -11.70 21.18
C LYS A 33 5.02 -12.84 20.17
N PRO A 34 5.74 -12.77 19.03
CA PRO A 34 5.68 -13.82 18.02
C PRO A 34 6.35 -15.10 18.51
N ARG A 35 5.81 -16.25 18.11
CA ARG A 35 6.44 -17.57 18.29
C ARG A 35 7.35 -17.84 17.08
N ARG A 36 8.09 -18.97 17.16
CA ARG A 36 8.92 -19.40 16.01
C ARG A 36 8.04 -19.59 14.76
N GLY A 37 8.45 -18.98 13.66
CA GLY A 37 7.69 -19.00 12.39
C GLY A 37 6.62 -17.94 12.27
N GLN A 38 6.41 -17.09 13.27
CA GLN A 38 5.48 -15.98 13.23
C GLN A 38 6.21 -14.65 13.06
N ASN A 39 5.56 -13.72 12.38
CA ASN A 39 6.01 -12.33 12.18
C ASN A 39 4.96 -11.36 12.74
N VAL A 40 5.42 -10.22 13.24
CA VAL A 40 4.51 -9.16 13.68
C VAL A 40 4.02 -8.37 12.46
N ASP A 41 2.72 -8.15 12.35
CA ASP A 41 2.15 -7.24 11.36
C ASP A 41 2.54 -5.80 11.68
N THR A 42 3.57 -5.32 11.03
CA THR A 42 4.03 -3.92 11.07
C THR A 42 3.48 -3.09 9.90
N ASN A 43 3.06 -3.76 8.83
CA ASN A 43 2.63 -3.09 7.61
C ASN A 43 1.29 -2.38 7.81
N SER A 44 0.36 -2.95 8.57
CA SER A 44 -0.90 -2.30 8.91
C SER A 44 -0.68 -0.95 9.59
N LEU A 45 0.24 -0.88 10.55
CA LEU A 45 0.57 0.36 11.25
C LEU A 45 1.26 1.36 10.33
N MET A 46 2.24 0.91 9.56
CA MET A 46 2.97 1.73 8.59
C MET A 46 2.03 2.32 7.55
N CYS A 47 1.25 1.48 6.86
CA CYS A 47 0.34 1.92 5.81
C CYS A 47 -0.77 2.83 6.35
N LYS A 48 -1.30 2.56 7.54
CA LYS A 48 -2.25 3.44 8.21
C LYS A 48 -1.71 4.87 8.33
N HIS A 49 -0.48 5.04 8.82
CA HIS A 49 0.13 6.36 8.98
C HIS A 49 0.47 7.03 7.65
N LEU A 50 0.97 6.29 6.67
CA LEU A 50 1.21 6.81 5.32
C LEU A 50 -0.08 7.30 4.67
N LEU A 51 -1.17 6.55 4.77
CA LEU A 51 -2.47 6.95 4.22
C LEU A 51 -3.00 8.23 4.86
N ILE A 52 -2.83 8.39 6.18
CA ILE A 52 -3.17 9.65 6.87
C ILE A 52 -2.32 10.81 6.34
N GLU A 53 -1.01 10.60 6.15
CA GLU A 53 -0.09 11.61 5.59
C GLU A 53 -0.48 12.00 4.15
N TYR A 54 -0.95 11.03 3.35
CA TYR A 54 -1.43 11.27 1.98
C TYR A 54 -2.80 11.96 1.92
N GLY A 55 -3.49 12.10 3.06
CA GLY A 55 -4.79 12.75 3.17
C GLY A 55 -5.98 11.81 3.01
N ALA A 56 -5.77 10.52 3.12
CA ALA A 56 -6.83 9.51 3.12
C ALA A 56 -7.36 9.20 4.53
N GLU A 57 -8.48 8.49 4.59
CA GLU A 57 -9.03 7.86 5.79
C GLU A 57 -8.75 6.34 5.73
N PRO A 58 -7.79 5.83 6.50
CA PRO A 58 -7.47 4.40 6.48
C PRO A 58 -8.50 3.58 7.26
N VAL A 59 -8.98 2.49 6.66
CA VAL A 59 -9.82 1.47 7.29
C VAL A 59 -9.01 0.17 7.31
N VAL A 60 -8.35 -0.11 8.44
CA VAL A 60 -7.55 -1.33 8.59
C VAL A 60 -8.47 -2.49 8.98
N PHE A 61 -8.48 -3.51 8.16
CA PHE A 61 -9.23 -4.75 8.41
C PHE A 61 -8.50 -5.63 9.43
N PRO A 62 -9.22 -6.54 10.10
CA PRO A 62 -8.58 -7.61 10.87
C PRO A 62 -7.63 -8.41 9.98
N LEU A 63 -6.60 -8.99 10.60
CA LEU A 63 -5.65 -9.86 9.93
C LEU A 63 -6.40 -11.07 9.35
N VAL A 64 -6.19 -11.32 8.07
CA VAL A 64 -6.80 -12.42 7.32
C VAL A 64 -5.75 -13.51 7.15
N HIS A 65 -6.12 -14.76 7.42
CA HIS A 65 -5.25 -15.91 7.16
C HIS A 65 -5.17 -16.19 5.65
N ASP A 66 -4.22 -17.05 5.25
CA ASP A 66 -4.10 -17.50 3.86
C ASP A 66 -5.23 -18.50 3.53
N ASP A 67 -6.47 -18.07 3.73
CA ASP A 67 -7.70 -18.78 3.41
C ASP A 67 -8.45 -18.02 2.31
N PRO A 68 -8.69 -18.65 1.15
CA PRO A 68 -9.37 -18.01 0.04
C PRO A 68 -10.76 -17.46 0.39
N VAL A 69 -11.51 -18.15 1.24
CA VAL A 69 -12.88 -17.73 1.61
C VAL A 69 -12.86 -16.53 2.55
N GLU A 70 -11.93 -16.52 3.51
CA GLU A 70 -11.75 -15.37 4.41
C GLU A 70 -11.32 -14.15 3.65
N LEU A 71 -10.36 -14.30 2.73
CA LEU A 71 -9.85 -13.21 1.92
C LEU A 71 -10.93 -12.65 0.96
N GLU A 72 -11.70 -13.51 0.30
CA GLU A 72 -12.81 -13.09 -0.55
C GLU A 72 -13.85 -12.26 0.23
N ARG A 73 -14.24 -12.71 1.42
CA ARG A 73 -15.17 -11.98 2.31
C ARG A 73 -14.60 -10.62 2.73
N ALA A 74 -13.33 -10.56 3.11
CA ALA A 74 -12.68 -9.31 3.49
C ALA A 74 -12.60 -8.35 2.30
N PHE A 75 -12.27 -8.85 1.11
CA PHE A 75 -12.18 -8.08 -0.12
C PHE A 75 -13.55 -7.50 -0.54
N GLU A 76 -14.62 -8.31 -0.49
CA GLU A 76 -15.98 -7.84 -0.77
C GLU A 76 -16.44 -6.77 0.23
N ALA A 77 -16.20 -6.98 1.53
CA ALA A 77 -16.51 -5.99 2.55
C ALA A 77 -15.70 -4.68 2.35
N ALA A 78 -14.45 -4.78 1.92
CA ALA A 78 -13.61 -3.63 1.57
C ALA A 78 -14.16 -2.88 0.35
N LEU A 79 -14.51 -3.60 -0.71
CA LEU A 79 -15.13 -3.01 -1.91
C LEU A 79 -16.45 -2.30 -1.57
N ALA A 80 -17.25 -2.84 -0.67
CA ALA A 80 -18.53 -2.23 -0.28
C ALA A 80 -18.37 -0.94 0.52
N THR A 81 -17.25 -0.76 1.25
CA THR A 81 -17.12 0.30 2.27
C THR A 81 -16.03 1.33 2.01
N ALA A 82 -15.14 1.10 1.04
CA ALA A 82 -14.02 1.98 0.74
C ALA A 82 -13.99 2.43 -0.72
N ASP A 83 -13.23 3.50 -0.99
CA ASP A 83 -13.00 4.05 -2.32
C ASP A 83 -11.78 3.40 -3.00
N VAL A 84 -10.85 2.87 -2.21
CA VAL A 84 -9.64 2.16 -2.65
C VAL A 84 -9.45 0.94 -1.77
N VAL A 85 -9.06 -0.18 -2.36
CA VAL A 85 -8.75 -1.42 -1.61
C VAL A 85 -7.26 -1.73 -1.73
N VAL A 86 -6.64 -2.04 -0.62
CA VAL A 86 -5.26 -2.51 -0.53
C VAL A 86 -5.25 -3.89 0.09
N VAL A 87 -4.69 -4.86 -0.61
CA VAL A 87 -4.35 -6.17 -0.08
C VAL A 87 -2.85 -6.16 0.22
N ASN A 88 -2.42 -6.73 1.33
CA ASN A 88 -0.99 -6.77 1.67
C ASN A 88 -0.55 -8.17 2.06
N GLY A 89 0.21 -8.81 1.21
CA GLY A 89 0.64 -10.19 1.34
C GLY A 89 -0.17 -11.14 0.47
N GLY A 90 0.05 -12.43 0.61
CA GLY A 90 -0.65 -13.45 -0.17
C GLY A 90 -0.24 -13.54 -1.66
N SER A 91 0.60 -12.62 -2.12
CA SER A 91 1.17 -12.65 -3.47
C SER A 91 2.29 -13.68 -3.52
N ALA A 92 1.95 -14.91 -3.86
CA ALA A 92 2.93 -15.96 -4.13
C ALA A 92 3.53 -15.77 -5.53
N LEU A 93 4.85 -15.98 -5.66
CA LEU A 93 5.51 -16.10 -6.95
C LEU A 93 5.07 -17.42 -7.62
N GLY A 94 3.96 -17.41 -8.38
CA GLY A 94 3.48 -18.62 -9.04
C GLY A 94 2.25 -18.38 -9.91
N GLU A 95 1.92 -19.34 -10.78
CA GLU A 95 0.75 -19.31 -11.67
C GLU A 95 -0.61 -19.33 -10.94
N GLU A 96 -0.60 -19.48 -9.61
CA GLU A 96 -1.79 -19.51 -8.76
C GLU A 96 -1.85 -18.33 -7.80
N ASP A 97 -1.55 -17.11 -8.28
CA ASP A 97 -1.77 -15.91 -7.46
C ASP A 97 -3.28 -15.75 -7.20
N PHE A 98 -3.69 -16.10 -5.98
CA PHE A 98 -5.10 -16.04 -5.57
C PHE A 98 -5.63 -14.60 -5.63
N ASN A 99 -4.80 -13.60 -5.33
CA ASN A 99 -5.18 -12.19 -5.37
C ASN A 99 -5.53 -11.74 -6.79
N VAL A 100 -4.82 -12.25 -7.80
CA VAL A 100 -5.13 -12.01 -9.21
C VAL A 100 -6.50 -12.58 -9.56
N LYS A 101 -6.75 -13.87 -9.25
CA LYS A 101 -8.02 -14.53 -9.52
C LYS A 101 -9.20 -13.86 -8.79
N LEU A 102 -8.97 -13.38 -7.57
CA LEU A 102 -9.97 -12.66 -6.78
C LEU A 102 -10.38 -11.34 -7.46
N VAL A 103 -9.41 -10.58 -7.93
CA VAL A 103 -9.66 -9.31 -8.63
C VAL A 103 -10.33 -9.54 -9.97
N GLU A 104 -9.89 -10.54 -10.76
CA GLU A 104 -10.43 -10.83 -12.10
C GLU A 104 -11.91 -11.20 -12.10
N ARG A 105 -12.44 -11.74 -11.01
CA ARG A 105 -13.88 -12.01 -10.84
C ARG A 105 -14.73 -10.74 -10.78
N ARG A 106 -14.15 -9.59 -10.37
CA ARG A 106 -14.85 -8.33 -10.13
C ARG A 106 -14.35 -7.18 -10.99
N GLY A 107 -13.34 -7.43 -11.82
CA GLY A 107 -12.73 -6.37 -12.63
C GLY A 107 -11.56 -6.87 -13.48
N GLN A 108 -10.50 -6.09 -13.50
CA GLN A 108 -9.32 -6.40 -14.33
C GLN A 108 -8.02 -6.03 -13.63
N VAL A 109 -7.00 -6.83 -13.83
CA VAL A 109 -5.62 -6.49 -13.49
C VAL A 109 -5.09 -5.56 -14.56
N VAL A 110 -4.65 -4.36 -14.14
CA VAL A 110 -4.07 -3.35 -15.03
C VAL A 110 -2.58 -3.60 -15.21
N HIS A 111 -1.90 -3.95 -14.11
CA HIS A 111 -0.47 -4.23 -14.12
C HIS A 111 -0.11 -5.19 -13.00
N HIS A 112 0.67 -6.20 -13.32
CA HIS A 112 1.18 -7.17 -12.35
C HIS A 112 2.68 -7.36 -12.58
N TYR A 113 3.46 -7.38 -11.50
CA TYR A 113 4.91 -7.32 -11.47
C TYR A 113 5.52 -6.03 -12.05
N ILE A 114 6.20 -5.30 -11.21
CA ILE A 114 6.93 -4.09 -11.61
C ILE A 114 8.44 -4.36 -11.69
N ALA A 115 9.14 -3.59 -12.52
CA ALA A 115 10.59 -3.68 -12.68
C ALA A 115 11.32 -2.94 -11.54
N ALA A 116 11.00 -3.28 -10.28
CA ALA A 116 11.62 -2.68 -9.09
C ALA A 116 12.00 -3.74 -8.06
N VAL A 117 13.11 -3.50 -7.37
CA VAL A 117 13.57 -4.32 -6.24
C VAL A 117 14.00 -3.37 -5.11
N PRO A 118 13.36 -3.46 -3.93
CA PRO A 118 12.25 -4.34 -3.56
C PRO A 118 10.94 -3.85 -4.16
N GLY A 119 9.93 -4.74 -4.32
CA GLY A 119 8.58 -4.36 -4.72
C GLY A 119 8.06 -5.06 -5.98
N ARG A 120 8.86 -5.96 -6.60
CA ARG A 120 8.51 -6.64 -7.86
C ARG A 120 7.09 -7.24 -7.92
N PRO A 121 6.56 -7.93 -6.89
CA PRO A 121 5.22 -8.54 -6.95
C PRO A 121 4.06 -7.57 -6.70
N LEU A 122 4.26 -6.26 -6.85
CA LEU A 122 3.19 -5.30 -6.76
C LEU A 122 2.18 -5.48 -7.90
N MET A 123 0.88 -5.45 -7.59
CA MET A 123 -0.20 -5.46 -8.58
C MET A 123 -1.05 -4.19 -8.48
N LEU A 124 -1.45 -3.68 -9.64
CA LEU A 124 -2.43 -2.62 -9.79
C LEU A 124 -3.62 -3.16 -10.55
N ALA A 125 -4.82 -2.91 -10.05
CA ALA A 125 -6.04 -3.42 -10.63
C ALA A 125 -7.21 -2.48 -10.41
N VAL A 126 -8.33 -2.80 -11.04
CA VAL A 126 -9.62 -2.15 -10.82
C VAL A 126 -10.67 -3.23 -10.58
N ALA A 127 -11.42 -3.14 -9.49
CA ALA A 127 -12.55 -4.01 -9.18
C ALA A 127 -13.77 -3.15 -8.83
N ASP A 128 -14.92 -3.44 -9.42
CA ASP A 128 -16.17 -2.68 -9.29
C ASP A 128 -15.96 -1.14 -9.49
N GLY A 129 -15.09 -0.78 -10.44
CA GLY A 129 -14.74 0.61 -10.73
C GLY A 129 -13.83 1.30 -9.71
N LYS A 130 -13.34 0.57 -8.70
CA LYS A 130 -12.46 1.09 -7.64
C LYS A 130 -11.02 0.62 -7.83
N PRO A 131 -10.02 1.48 -7.55
CA PRO A 131 -8.63 1.07 -7.56
C PRO A 131 -8.34 -0.01 -6.51
N VAL A 132 -7.60 -1.03 -6.93
CA VAL A 132 -7.08 -2.09 -6.06
C VAL A 132 -5.57 -2.11 -6.19
N VAL A 133 -4.88 -2.18 -5.05
CA VAL A 133 -3.42 -2.30 -4.99
C VAL A 133 -3.07 -3.51 -4.15
N ASP A 134 -2.36 -4.46 -4.72
CA ASP A 134 -1.78 -5.55 -3.96
C ASP A 134 -0.31 -5.22 -3.65
N LEU A 135 -0.01 -5.09 -2.37
CA LEU A 135 1.30 -4.76 -1.86
C LEU A 135 2.05 -6.02 -1.42
N PRO A 136 3.34 -6.15 -1.77
CA PRO A 136 4.16 -7.25 -1.29
C PRO A 136 4.22 -7.33 0.24
N GLY A 137 4.31 -8.54 0.80
CA GLY A 137 4.41 -8.77 2.24
C GLY A 137 5.64 -8.12 2.91
N PRO A 138 6.87 -8.18 2.36
CA PRO A 138 8.03 -7.57 2.97
C PRO A 138 7.86 -6.06 3.16
N THR A 139 8.08 -5.56 4.39
CA THR A 139 7.77 -4.17 4.81
C THR A 139 8.41 -3.11 3.91
N MET A 140 9.66 -3.27 3.50
CA MET A 140 10.34 -2.32 2.61
C MET A 140 9.66 -2.25 1.24
N ALA A 141 9.20 -3.39 0.71
CA ALA A 141 8.50 -3.46 -0.56
C ALA A 141 7.10 -2.83 -0.45
N ALA A 142 6.38 -3.10 0.64
CA ALA A 142 5.09 -2.49 0.93
C ALA A 142 5.21 -0.96 1.09
N TYR A 143 6.28 -0.48 1.74
CA TYR A 143 6.56 0.95 1.87
C TYR A 143 6.71 1.62 0.50
N PHE A 144 7.58 1.09 -0.36
CA PHE A 144 7.78 1.66 -1.70
C PHE A 144 6.53 1.57 -2.57
N GLY A 145 5.80 0.46 -2.51
CA GLY A 145 4.51 0.32 -3.21
C GLY A 145 3.49 1.37 -2.75
N SER A 146 3.45 1.66 -1.45
CA SER A 146 2.59 2.71 -0.89
C SER A 146 2.99 4.10 -1.39
N GLU A 147 4.29 4.43 -1.38
CA GLU A 147 4.82 5.69 -1.88
C GLU A 147 4.53 5.89 -3.38
N TRP A 148 4.68 4.84 -4.19
CA TRP A 148 4.49 4.95 -5.64
C TRP A 148 3.05 4.97 -6.07
N CYS A 149 2.19 4.16 -5.42
CA CYS A 149 0.83 3.92 -5.87
C CYS A 149 -0.21 4.60 -4.99
N LEU A 150 -0.20 4.38 -3.67
CA LEU A 150 -1.26 4.89 -2.79
C LEU A 150 -1.22 6.41 -2.69
N GLN A 151 -0.02 7.01 -2.64
CA GLN A 151 0.11 8.47 -2.66
C GLN A 151 -0.46 9.06 -3.96
N ALA A 152 -0.14 8.45 -5.11
CA ALA A 152 -0.60 8.92 -6.41
C ALA A 152 -2.12 8.77 -6.57
N ILE A 153 -2.69 7.62 -6.17
CA ILE A 153 -4.12 7.35 -6.23
C ILE A 153 -4.88 8.34 -5.34
N THR A 154 -4.44 8.51 -4.09
CA THR A 154 -5.04 9.43 -3.13
C THR A 154 -5.00 10.87 -3.63
N ALA A 155 -3.84 11.34 -4.12
CA ALA A 155 -3.69 12.67 -4.69
C ALA A 155 -4.62 12.88 -5.88
N ARG A 156 -4.78 11.88 -6.74
CA ARG A 156 -5.69 11.92 -7.90
C ARG A 156 -7.15 12.05 -7.48
N ILE A 157 -7.59 11.29 -6.48
CA ILE A 157 -8.97 11.36 -5.96
C ILE A 157 -9.22 12.72 -5.31
N LEU A 158 -8.27 13.23 -4.53
CA LEU A 158 -8.37 14.54 -3.90
C LEU A 158 -8.22 15.70 -4.89
N GLY A 159 -7.73 15.45 -6.12
CA GLY A 159 -7.46 16.49 -7.11
C GLY A 159 -6.36 17.45 -6.68
N ILE A 160 -5.41 16.99 -5.88
CA ILE A 160 -4.23 17.75 -5.46
C ILE A 160 -3.00 17.29 -6.24
N PRO A 161 -1.99 18.17 -6.41
CA PRO A 161 -0.75 17.76 -7.07
C PRO A 161 -0.02 16.70 -6.26
N LEU A 162 0.55 15.70 -6.96
CA LEU A 162 1.40 14.70 -6.34
C LEU A 162 2.64 15.38 -5.75
N ARG A 163 2.90 15.18 -4.46
CA ARG A 163 4.12 15.65 -3.81
C ARG A 163 5.31 14.82 -4.30
N ARG A 164 5.94 15.28 -5.35
CA ARG A 164 7.26 14.76 -5.75
C ARG A 164 8.30 15.38 -4.84
N ARG A 165 9.03 14.59 -4.08
CA ARG A 165 10.27 15.03 -3.44
C ARG A 165 11.37 14.93 -4.49
N PRO A 166 11.87 16.05 -5.07
CA PRO A 166 12.98 15.98 -6.01
C PRO A 166 14.20 15.49 -5.24
N VAL A 167 14.65 14.28 -5.53
CA VAL A 167 15.96 13.79 -5.05
C VAL A 167 17.00 14.36 -6.02
N VAL A 168 17.62 15.46 -5.64
CA VAL A 168 18.80 15.96 -6.34
C VAL A 168 19.98 15.11 -5.92
N GLN A 169 20.23 14.01 -6.64
CA GLN A 169 21.43 13.23 -6.46
C GLN A 169 22.55 13.87 -7.28
N ARG A 170 23.48 14.56 -6.62
CA ARG A 170 24.75 14.88 -7.26
C ARG A 170 25.51 13.57 -7.44
N TRP A 171 25.77 13.18 -8.66
CA TRP A 171 26.74 12.14 -8.97
C TRP A 171 28.10 12.65 -8.49
N GLY A 172 28.48 12.28 -7.26
CA GLY A 172 29.86 12.43 -6.81
C GLY A 172 30.73 11.45 -7.60
N GLU A 173 32.00 11.82 -7.80
CA GLU A 173 32.98 10.89 -8.36
C GLU A 173 32.90 9.54 -7.65
N PRO A 174 33.03 8.41 -8.37
CA PRO A 174 32.97 7.10 -7.77
C PRO A 174 34.03 7.02 -6.67
N ARG A 175 33.59 6.82 -5.42
CA ARG A 175 34.53 6.61 -4.31
C ARG A 175 35.44 5.48 -4.73
N ARG A 176 36.74 5.75 -4.91
CA ARG A 176 37.75 4.72 -5.11
C ARG A 176 37.56 3.72 -3.98
N ARG A 177 37.21 2.49 -4.32
CA ARG A 177 37.14 1.40 -3.35
C ARG A 177 38.49 1.33 -2.66
N ALA A 178 38.54 1.61 -1.36
CA ALA A 178 39.72 1.30 -0.57
C ALA A 178 39.95 -0.21 -0.71
N SER A 179 41.01 -0.61 -1.35
CA SER A 179 41.43 -2.01 -1.41
C SER A 179 41.58 -2.52 0.03
N PRO A 180 40.97 -3.66 0.39
CA PRO A 180 41.20 -4.25 1.70
C PRO A 180 42.69 -4.59 1.77
N ARG A 181 43.43 -3.88 2.64
CA ARG A 181 44.79 -4.31 3.00
C ARG A 181 44.67 -5.53 3.91
N TRP A 182 44.74 -6.70 3.34
CA TRP A 182 44.99 -7.90 4.10
C TRP A 182 46.46 -7.80 4.56
N ARG A 183 46.68 -7.63 5.87
CA ARG A 183 48.00 -7.82 6.47
C ARG A 183 48.17 -9.31 6.62
N THR A 184 49.17 -9.88 5.97
CA THR A 184 49.78 -11.19 6.22
C THR A 184 50.45 -11.22 7.59
#